data_418e682ba4518de1c39fccfc8cf4711c
#
_entry.id   418e682ba4518de1c39fccfc8cf4711c
#
_cell.length_a   1.000
_cell.length_b   1.000
_cell.length_c   1.000
_cell.angle_alpha   90.00
_cell.angle_beta   90.00
_cell.angle_gamma   90.00
#
_symmetry.space_group_name_H-M   'P 1'
#
loop_
_entity.id
_entity.type
_entity.pdbx_description
1 polymer ?
#
loop_
_entity_poly.entity_id
_entity_poly.type
_entity_poly.pdbx_seq_one_letter_code
_entity_poly.pdbx_strand_id
1 'polypeptide(L)'
;MEIAPSKVASWIQDKKDFNFLDVRRDEERETCSLGGLHIPLHELERRFEEIPRDKKPLIVYCHHGVRSLYATQFLKYHGYDALSLAGGIDLWSVEIDPEVPRY
;
A
#
# COMPACT_ATOMS: atom_id res chain seq x y z
N MET A 1 3.43 8.91 9.27
CA MET A 1 3.76 7.65 8.59
C MET A 1 2.57 6.92 8.02
N GLU A 2 1.38 7.24 8.48
CA GLU A 2 0.15 6.65 7.97
C GLU A 2 -0.68 7.66 7.19
N ILE A 3 -1.53 7.16 6.30
CA ILE A 3 -2.47 7.97 5.55
C ILE A 3 -3.85 7.30 5.62
N ALA A 4 -4.89 8.10 5.86
CA ALA A 4 -6.25 7.56 5.97
C ALA A 4 -6.80 7.12 4.61
N PRO A 5 -7.66 6.08 4.58
CA PRO A 5 -8.30 5.66 3.33
C PRO A 5 -9.03 6.81 2.62
N SER A 6 -9.72 7.67 3.36
CA SER A 6 -10.44 8.81 2.78
C SER A 6 -9.51 9.78 2.05
N LYS A 7 -8.29 9.95 2.57
CA LYS A 7 -7.31 10.84 1.93
C LYS A 7 -6.83 10.24 0.60
N VAL A 8 -6.54 8.94 0.59
CA VAL A 8 -6.13 8.25 -0.64
C VAL A 8 -7.27 8.27 -1.66
N ALA A 9 -8.51 8.07 -1.21
CA ALA A 9 -9.68 8.15 -2.09
C ALA A 9 -9.79 9.53 -2.72
N SER A 10 -9.52 10.60 -1.95
CA SER A 10 -9.53 11.95 -2.50
C SER A 10 -8.41 12.16 -3.53
N TRP A 11 -7.25 11.56 -3.32
CA TRP A 11 -6.15 11.60 -4.29
C TRP A 11 -6.54 10.93 -5.61
N ILE A 12 -7.25 9.78 -5.52
CA ILE A 12 -7.74 9.08 -6.72
C ILE A 12 -8.75 9.96 -7.46
N GLN A 13 -9.69 10.57 -6.73
CA GLN A 13 -10.71 11.45 -7.31
C GLN A 13 -10.07 12.66 -7.99
N ASP A 14 -9.03 13.23 -7.39
CA ASP A 14 -8.32 14.41 -7.91
C ASP A 14 -7.28 14.03 -8.98
N LYS A 15 -7.16 12.75 -9.31
CA LYS A 15 -6.18 12.23 -10.28
C LYS A 15 -4.75 12.58 -9.91
N LYS A 16 -4.46 12.63 -8.60
CA LYS A 16 -3.10 12.84 -8.10
C LYS A 16 -2.25 11.63 -8.47
N ASP A 17 -1.03 11.90 -8.89
CA ASP A 17 -0.10 10.85 -9.31
C ASP A 17 0.59 10.24 -8.08
N PHE A 18 0.37 8.95 -7.86
CA PHE A 18 1.00 8.20 -6.78
C PHE A 18 1.05 6.71 -7.15
N ASN A 19 1.83 5.94 -6.39
CA ASN A 19 1.93 4.49 -6.59
C ASN A 19 1.41 3.74 -5.39
N PHE A 20 0.78 2.58 -5.64
CA PHE A 20 0.48 1.61 -4.59
C PHE A 20 1.57 0.54 -4.53
N LEU A 21 1.88 0.07 -3.32
CA LEU A 21 2.72 -1.10 -3.10
C LEU A 21 1.98 -2.05 -2.15
N ASP A 22 1.74 -3.27 -2.63
CA ASP A 22 1.11 -4.34 -1.85
C ASP A 22 2.20 -5.21 -1.23
N VAL A 23 2.24 -5.29 0.11
CA VAL A 23 3.24 -6.11 0.82
C VAL A 23 2.63 -7.37 1.44
N ARG A 24 1.44 -7.76 0.98
CA ARG A 24 0.76 -8.98 1.43
C ARG A 24 1.34 -10.21 0.74
N ARG A 25 0.89 -11.38 1.18
CA ARG A 25 1.28 -12.65 0.57
C ARG A 25 0.59 -12.83 -0.78
N ASP A 26 1.11 -13.78 -1.57
CA ASP A 26 0.58 -14.06 -2.91
C ASP A 26 -0.90 -14.45 -2.87
N GLU A 27 -1.29 -15.32 -1.93
CA GLU A 27 -2.68 -15.78 -1.81
C GLU A 27 -3.63 -14.64 -1.42
N GLU A 28 -3.15 -13.65 -0.66
CA GLU A 28 -3.96 -12.47 -0.33
C GLU A 28 -4.17 -11.61 -1.58
N ARG A 29 -3.11 -11.46 -2.37
CA ARG A 29 -3.17 -10.70 -3.63
C ARG A 29 -4.21 -11.29 -4.59
N GLU A 30 -4.27 -12.61 -4.65
CA GLU A 30 -5.23 -13.31 -5.49
C GLU A 30 -6.67 -13.13 -5.01
N THR A 31 -6.87 -12.96 -3.69
CA THR A 31 -8.21 -12.79 -3.11
C THR A 31 -8.81 -11.44 -3.48
N CYS A 32 -8.03 -10.37 -3.34
CA CYS A 32 -8.44 -9.01 -3.70
C CYS A 32 -7.22 -8.10 -3.74
N SER A 33 -7.35 -6.94 -4.39
CA SER A 33 -6.21 -6.04 -4.55
C SER A 33 -6.69 -4.63 -4.85
N LEU A 34 -5.89 -3.65 -4.43
CA LEU A 34 -6.04 -2.25 -4.85
C LEU A 34 -5.14 -1.94 -6.05
N GLY A 35 -4.45 -2.93 -6.57
CA GLY A 35 -3.50 -2.76 -7.66
C GLY A 35 -2.11 -2.40 -7.14
N GLY A 36 -1.29 -1.90 -8.05
CA GLY A 36 0.08 -1.53 -7.77
C GLY A 36 1.05 -2.71 -7.83
N LEU A 37 2.31 -2.42 -7.57
CA LEU A 37 3.35 -3.44 -7.52
C LEU A 37 3.14 -4.33 -6.30
N HIS A 38 3.41 -5.62 -6.45
CA HIS A 38 3.28 -6.58 -5.36
C HIS A 38 4.65 -7.13 -4.97
N ILE A 39 5.09 -6.82 -3.76
CA ILE A 39 6.30 -7.38 -3.16
C ILE A 39 5.95 -7.81 -1.74
N PRO A 40 5.80 -9.11 -1.46
CA PRO A 40 5.52 -9.57 -0.10
C PRO A 40 6.57 -9.07 0.88
N LEU A 41 6.14 -8.78 2.12
CA LEU A 41 7.02 -8.18 3.12
C LEU A 41 8.33 -8.96 3.32
N HIS A 42 8.26 -10.30 3.32
CA HIS A 42 9.45 -11.13 3.53
C HIS A 42 10.45 -11.07 2.36
N GLU A 43 10.06 -10.51 1.22
CA GLU A 43 10.92 -10.34 0.06
C GLU A 43 11.37 -8.89 -0.14
N LEU A 44 10.84 -7.96 0.66
CA LEU A 44 11.04 -6.55 0.42
C LEU A 44 12.50 -6.12 0.47
N GLU A 45 13.25 -6.61 1.44
CA GLU A 45 14.67 -6.26 1.59
C GLU A 45 15.47 -6.64 0.35
N ARG A 46 15.12 -7.75 -0.28
CA ARG A 46 15.80 -8.24 -1.49
C ARG A 46 15.32 -7.54 -2.76
N ARG A 47 14.07 -7.05 -2.77
CA ARG A 47 13.39 -6.62 -4.00
C ARG A 47 13.01 -5.16 -4.06
N PHE A 48 13.27 -4.38 -3.01
CA PHE A 48 12.76 -3.00 -2.97
C PHE A 48 13.25 -2.11 -4.14
N GLU A 49 14.39 -2.45 -4.75
CA GLU A 49 14.90 -1.69 -5.88
C GLU A 49 14.05 -1.86 -7.15
N GLU A 50 13.11 -2.80 -7.17
CA GLU A 50 12.12 -2.92 -8.25
C GLU A 50 11.10 -1.78 -8.20
N ILE A 51 10.98 -1.08 -7.07
CA ILE A 51 10.04 0.03 -6.91
C ILE A 51 10.59 1.24 -7.66
N PRO A 52 9.78 1.87 -8.54
CA PRO A 52 10.27 3.03 -9.30
C PRO A 52 10.76 4.17 -8.40
N ARG A 53 11.86 4.79 -8.80
CA ARG A 53 12.43 5.97 -8.14
C ARG A 53 11.91 7.25 -8.82
N ASP A 54 10.61 7.37 -8.95
CA ASP A 54 9.96 8.46 -9.68
C ASP A 54 9.56 9.63 -8.78
N LYS A 55 9.91 9.58 -7.49
CA LYS A 55 9.63 10.61 -6.48
C LYS A 55 8.14 10.83 -6.21
N LYS A 56 7.28 9.96 -6.70
CA LYS A 56 5.86 10.02 -6.40
C LYS A 56 5.60 9.46 -5.01
N PRO A 57 4.53 9.90 -4.33
CA PRO A 57 4.13 9.26 -3.09
C PRO A 57 3.89 7.77 -3.31
N LEU A 58 4.33 6.96 -2.35
CA LEU A 58 4.19 5.51 -2.38
C LEU A 58 3.27 5.10 -1.23
N ILE A 59 2.08 4.61 -1.56
CA ILE A 59 1.10 4.16 -0.57
C ILE A 59 1.25 2.66 -0.40
N VAL A 60 1.74 2.26 0.77
CA VAL A 60 2.03 0.86 1.08
C VAL A 60 0.84 0.28 1.83
N TYR A 61 0.33 -0.87 1.39
CA TYR A 61 -0.82 -1.46 2.08
C TYR A 61 -0.62 -2.95 2.36
N CYS A 62 -1.32 -3.40 3.40
CA CYS A 62 -1.45 -4.80 3.74
C CYS A 62 -2.89 -5.07 4.17
N HIS A 63 -3.15 -6.14 4.97
CA HIS A 63 -4.52 -6.47 5.38
C HIS A 63 -5.09 -5.42 6.35
N HIS A 64 -4.39 -5.15 7.47
CA HIS A 64 -4.86 -4.26 8.53
C HIS A 64 -3.92 -3.10 8.86
N GLY A 65 -2.79 -2.96 8.18
CA GLY A 65 -1.88 -1.84 8.36
C GLY A 65 -0.62 -2.11 9.16
N VAL A 66 -0.45 -3.30 9.73
CA VAL A 66 0.74 -3.61 10.56
C VAL A 66 1.97 -3.90 9.70
N ARG A 67 1.86 -4.82 8.77
CA ARG A 67 2.98 -5.18 7.88
C ARG A 67 3.40 -3.98 7.03
N SER A 68 2.41 -3.20 6.56
CA SER A 68 2.70 -2.02 5.74
C SER A 68 3.40 -0.92 6.52
N LEU A 69 3.18 -0.83 7.83
CA LEU A 69 3.88 0.15 8.64
C LEU A 69 5.38 -0.19 8.75
N TYR A 70 5.72 -1.46 8.94
CA TYR A 70 7.12 -1.91 8.92
C TYR A 70 7.75 -1.63 7.56
N ALA A 71 7.05 -1.99 6.48
CA ALA A 71 7.54 -1.75 5.13
C ALA A 71 7.77 -0.25 4.87
N THR A 72 6.86 0.59 5.33
CA THR A 72 6.96 2.03 5.18
C THR A 72 8.21 2.58 5.85
N GLN A 73 8.50 2.14 7.07
CA GLN A 73 9.70 2.57 7.79
C GLN A 73 10.97 2.20 7.01
N PHE A 74 11.04 0.97 6.54
CA PHE A 74 12.16 0.48 5.74
C PHE A 74 12.34 1.32 4.47
N LEU A 75 11.23 1.57 3.76
CA LEU A 75 11.28 2.29 2.49
C LEU A 75 11.63 3.77 2.68
N LYS A 76 11.15 4.40 3.75
CA LYS A 76 11.54 5.78 4.06
C LYS A 76 13.04 5.87 4.32
N TYR A 77 13.60 4.89 5.02
CA TYR A 77 15.04 4.83 5.27
C TYR A 77 15.81 4.77 3.94
N HIS A 78 15.24 4.12 2.94
CA HIS A 78 15.87 3.99 1.62
C HIS A 78 15.46 5.10 0.64
N GLY A 79 14.87 6.19 1.13
CA GLY A 79 14.64 7.39 0.33
C GLY A 79 13.31 7.49 -0.41
N TYR A 80 12.38 6.57 -0.17
CA TYR A 80 11.04 6.63 -0.76
C TYR A 80 10.12 7.53 0.05
N ASP A 81 9.21 8.22 -0.64
CA ASP A 81 8.14 9.01 -0.01
C ASP A 81 6.98 8.07 0.30
N ALA A 82 7.18 7.21 1.30
CA ALA A 82 6.27 6.13 1.63
C ALA A 82 5.34 6.48 2.79
N LEU A 83 4.07 6.07 2.66
CA LEU A 83 3.06 6.18 3.72
C LEU A 83 2.31 4.86 3.79
N SER A 84 1.98 4.43 5.01
CA SER A 84 1.21 3.21 5.23
C SER A 84 -0.28 3.53 5.19
N LEU A 85 -1.06 2.76 4.43
CA LEU A 85 -2.50 2.89 4.39
C LEU A 85 -3.08 2.43 5.72
N ALA A 86 -3.60 3.37 6.51
CA ALA A 86 -4.15 3.10 7.84
C ALA A 86 -5.31 2.10 7.72
N GLY A 87 -5.27 1.05 8.57
CA GLY A 87 -6.29 0.00 8.55
C GLY A 87 -6.22 -0.94 7.36
N GLY A 88 -5.32 -0.72 6.43
CA GLY A 88 -5.09 -1.60 5.28
C GLY A 88 -6.26 -1.73 4.32
N ILE A 89 -6.20 -2.76 3.49
CA ILE A 89 -7.26 -3.03 2.52
C ILE A 89 -8.60 -3.35 3.20
N ASP A 90 -8.57 -3.86 4.44
CA ASP A 90 -9.79 -4.16 5.17
C ASP A 90 -10.58 -2.88 5.48
N LEU A 91 -9.92 -1.86 6.01
CA LEU A 91 -10.59 -0.58 6.29
C LEU A 91 -11.02 0.12 5.00
N TRP A 92 -10.23 -0.01 3.93
CA TRP A 92 -10.61 0.48 2.61
C TRP A 92 -11.93 -0.12 2.16
N SER A 93 -12.09 -1.44 2.33
CA SER A 93 -13.33 -2.13 1.98
C SER A 93 -14.52 -1.60 2.80
N VAL A 94 -14.31 -1.34 4.08
CA VAL A 94 -15.39 -0.87 4.96
C VAL A 94 -15.80 0.57 4.64
N GLU A 95 -14.82 1.45 4.41
CA GLU A 95 -15.07 2.89 4.32
C GLU A 95 -15.19 3.44 2.91
N ILE A 96 -14.48 2.85 1.96
CA ILE A 96 -14.35 3.44 0.62
C ILE A 96 -15.08 2.60 -0.42
N ASP A 97 -14.76 1.31 -0.52
CA ASP A 97 -15.28 0.46 -1.59
C ASP A 97 -15.73 -0.91 -1.05
N PRO A 98 -17.02 -1.03 -0.72
CA PRO A 98 -17.55 -2.27 -0.17
C PRO A 98 -17.53 -3.44 -1.16
N GLU A 99 -17.25 -3.21 -2.42
CA GLU A 99 -17.10 -4.28 -3.41
C GLU A 99 -15.75 -4.99 -3.31
N VAL A 100 -14.77 -4.39 -2.62
CA VAL A 100 -13.50 -5.06 -2.34
C VAL A 100 -13.76 -6.14 -1.29
N PRO A 101 -13.55 -7.44 -1.61
CA PRO A 101 -13.84 -8.52 -0.66
C PRO A 101 -13.02 -8.39 0.62
N ARG A 102 -13.67 -8.67 1.75
CA ARG A 102 -12.99 -8.78 3.04
C ARG A 102 -12.62 -10.25 3.27
N TYR A 103 -11.49 -10.46 3.94
CA TYR A 103 -11.02 -11.82 4.20
C TYR A 103 -10.38 -12.00 5.56
#